data_3bfc6034daf8513a1dc29eed62f90e1a
#
_entry.id   3bfc6034daf8513a1dc29eed62f90e1a
#
_cell.length_a   1.000
_cell.length_b   1.000
_cell.length_c   1.000
_cell.angle_alpha   90.00
_cell.angle_beta   90.00
_cell.angle_gamma   90.00
#
_symmetry.space_group_name_H-M   'P 1'
#
loop_
_entity.id
_entity.type
_entity.pdbx_description
1 polymer ?
#
loop_
_entity_poly.entity_id
_entity_poly.type
_entity_poly.pdbx_seq_one_letter_code
_entity_poly.pdbx_strand_id
1 'polypeptide(L)'
;MSLTTTTPTSVMPESWRDMDIANPTEEHSMLREMVRNFVRERVEPQALESDREERFNLELFREMGSMGLLGLTAPPDYGGAGMDATSVAIVNEELSYSDPGLCLAFLAHDQLFVNNLVHSGSDSQKERILPKVCSGEWVGCLGMSEPNQGTDVLGMETSAKQSDDGSWIINGRKMWITNGIIDEEGTPADIVWLYARTGTDERGRAEITTFLVENGMEGYSAGQKIEDKLGMRASTTAELVFENCVVPSENIVGMPGESKIHLMRNLEHERVALAX
;
A
#
# COMPACT_ATOMS: atom_id res chain seq x y z
N MET A 1 4.99 1.81 45.91
CA MET A 1 3.99 2.66 45.22
C MET A 1 3.50 1.89 43.99
N SER A 2 2.23 1.44 44.07
CA SER A 2 1.62 0.69 42.97
C SER A 2 1.03 1.71 41.98
N LEU A 3 1.58 1.71 40.76
CA LEU A 3 1.01 2.48 39.67
C LEU A 3 -0.22 1.70 39.14
N THR A 4 -1.38 2.15 39.56
CA THR A 4 -2.64 1.67 38.97
C THR A 4 -2.77 2.33 37.58
N THR A 5 -2.46 1.56 36.54
CA THR A 5 -2.82 1.93 35.18
C THR A 5 -4.34 1.83 35.06
N THR A 6 -5.01 2.95 35.06
CA THR A 6 -6.43 3.01 34.71
C THR A 6 -6.53 2.92 33.18
N THR A 7 -6.87 1.75 32.69
CA THR A 7 -7.30 1.59 31.30
C THR A 7 -8.58 2.43 31.12
N PRO A 8 -8.66 3.29 30.08
CA PRO A 8 -9.94 3.99 29.86
C PRO A 8 -11.00 2.94 29.54
N THR A 9 -12.02 2.88 30.37
CA THR A 9 -13.20 2.07 30.08
C THR A 9 -13.95 2.78 28.95
N SER A 10 -13.83 2.28 27.74
CA SER A 10 -14.76 2.69 26.69
C SER A 10 -16.17 2.28 27.16
N VAL A 11 -17.00 3.26 27.43
CA VAL A 11 -18.39 3.01 27.80
C VAL A 11 -19.10 2.59 26.51
N MET A 12 -19.33 1.29 26.36
CA MET A 12 -20.12 0.77 25.23
C MET A 12 -21.56 1.30 25.36
N PRO A 13 -22.18 1.70 24.24
CA PRO A 13 -23.58 2.11 24.26
C PRO A 13 -24.49 1.02 24.88
N GLU A 14 -25.47 1.43 25.66
CA GLU A 14 -26.43 0.49 26.29
C GLU A 14 -27.27 -0.26 25.23
N SER A 15 -27.38 0.31 24.04
CA SER A 15 -28.12 -0.27 22.93
C SER A 15 -27.33 -0.12 21.62
N TRP A 16 -27.29 -1.17 20.83
CA TRP A 16 -26.70 -1.12 19.49
C TRP A 16 -27.39 -0.07 18.59
N ARG A 17 -28.66 0.29 18.89
CA ARG A 17 -29.41 1.32 18.16
C ARG A 17 -28.88 2.74 18.42
N ASP A 18 -28.18 2.92 19.54
CA ASP A 18 -27.60 4.21 19.89
C ASP A 18 -26.14 4.32 19.44
N MET A 19 -25.62 3.25 18.86
CA MET A 19 -24.24 3.21 18.37
C MET A 19 -24.15 3.83 16.98
N ASP A 20 -23.30 4.85 16.83
CA ASP A 20 -22.95 5.40 15.51
C ASP A 20 -21.86 4.48 14.92
N ILE A 21 -22.29 3.55 14.08
CA ILE A 21 -21.38 2.58 13.44
C ILE A 21 -20.44 3.25 12.42
N ALA A 22 -20.79 4.44 11.94
CA ALA A 22 -19.91 5.18 11.02
C ALA A 22 -18.84 5.98 11.78
N ASN A 23 -19.12 6.35 13.05
CA ASN A 23 -18.18 7.09 13.90
C ASN A 23 -18.27 6.54 15.33
N PRO A 24 -17.74 5.33 15.57
CA PRO A 24 -17.95 4.64 16.85
C PRO A 24 -17.28 5.31 18.06
N THR A 25 -16.33 6.22 17.84
CA THR A 25 -15.66 6.98 18.91
C THR A 25 -15.56 8.46 18.53
N GLU A 26 -15.28 9.31 19.53
CA GLU A 26 -15.01 10.73 19.31
C GLU A 26 -13.80 10.93 18.39
N GLU A 27 -12.79 10.10 18.52
CA GLU A 27 -11.58 10.12 17.68
C GLU A 27 -11.94 9.87 16.20
N HIS A 28 -12.81 8.90 15.92
CA HIS A 28 -13.31 8.65 14.56
C HIS A 28 -14.09 9.84 14.01
N SER A 29 -14.91 10.47 14.83
CA SER A 29 -15.67 11.68 14.44
C SER A 29 -14.72 12.83 14.08
N MET A 30 -13.69 13.03 14.89
CA MET A 30 -12.68 14.06 14.65
C MET A 30 -11.88 13.78 13.37
N LEU A 31 -11.49 12.52 13.16
CA LEU A 31 -10.79 12.12 11.93
C LEU A 31 -11.67 12.41 10.70
N ARG A 32 -12.93 12.00 10.74
CA ARG A 32 -13.87 12.24 9.64
C ARG A 32 -14.01 13.73 9.32
N GLU A 33 -14.16 14.55 10.36
CA GLU A 33 -14.29 16.00 10.17
C GLU A 33 -13.00 16.59 9.54
N MET A 34 -11.84 16.17 10.03
CA MET A 34 -10.55 16.60 9.49
C MET A 34 -10.39 16.22 8.02
N VAL A 35 -10.64 14.95 7.69
CA VAL A 35 -10.50 14.47 6.29
C VAL A 35 -11.53 15.14 5.39
N ARG A 36 -12.78 15.27 5.84
CA ARG A 36 -13.85 15.94 5.07
C ARG A 36 -13.48 17.39 4.74
N ASN A 37 -12.91 18.11 5.68
CA ASN A 37 -12.48 19.49 5.45
C ASN A 37 -11.32 19.53 4.44
N PHE A 38 -10.33 18.66 4.59
CA PHE A 38 -9.24 18.50 3.64
C PHE A 38 -9.78 18.19 2.23
N VAL A 39 -10.73 17.26 2.14
CA VAL A 39 -11.32 16.88 0.84
C VAL A 39 -11.99 18.09 0.18
N ARG A 40 -12.82 18.82 0.92
CA ARG A 40 -13.53 20.01 0.38
C ARG A 40 -12.58 21.12 -0.06
N GLU A 41 -11.52 21.35 0.71
CA GLU A 41 -10.62 22.48 0.49
C GLU A 41 -9.51 22.19 -0.51
N ARG A 42 -9.03 20.94 -0.56
CA ARG A 42 -7.82 20.59 -1.32
C ARG A 42 -8.07 19.56 -2.42
N VAL A 43 -8.88 18.53 -2.16
CA VAL A 43 -9.09 17.42 -3.10
C VAL A 43 -10.15 17.77 -4.15
N GLU A 44 -11.36 18.14 -3.72
CA GLU A 44 -12.51 18.38 -4.61
C GLU A 44 -12.22 19.43 -5.70
N PRO A 45 -11.54 20.57 -5.41
CA PRO A 45 -11.32 21.58 -6.45
C PRO A 45 -10.48 21.10 -7.64
N GLN A 46 -9.63 20.11 -7.49
CA GLN A 46 -8.76 19.63 -8.57
C GLN A 46 -9.16 18.24 -9.12
N ALA A 47 -10.10 17.55 -8.45
CA ALA A 47 -10.43 16.15 -8.75
C ALA A 47 -10.85 15.94 -10.21
N LEU A 48 -11.78 16.76 -10.71
CA LEU A 48 -12.31 16.60 -12.07
C LEU A 48 -11.23 16.86 -13.15
N GLU A 49 -10.36 17.82 -12.91
CA GLU A 49 -9.24 18.13 -13.82
C GLU A 49 -8.22 16.99 -13.81
N SER A 50 -7.82 16.53 -12.64
CA SER A 50 -6.89 15.40 -12.49
C SER A 50 -7.43 14.12 -13.14
N ASP A 51 -8.74 13.87 -13.00
CA ASP A 51 -9.36 12.70 -13.66
C ASP A 51 -9.34 12.84 -15.19
N ARG A 52 -9.66 14.02 -15.72
CA ARG A 52 -9.64 14.28 -17.17
C ARG A 52 -8.26 14.14 -17.77
N GLU A 53 -7.24 14.62 -17.07
CA GLU A 53 -5.84 14.60 -17.50
C GLU A 53 -5.12 13.29 -17.20
N GLU A 54 -5.79 12.40 -16.47
CA GLU A 54 -5.21 11.12 -15.99
C GLU A 54 -3.92 11.37 -15.19
N ARG A 55 -3.96 12.40 -14.35
CA ARG A 55 -2.80 12.91 -13.63
C ARG A 55 -2.88 12.61 -12.13
N PHE A 56 -1.90 11.89 -11.62
CA PHE A 56 -1.73 11.66 -10.19
C PHE A 56 -1.13 12.92 -9.56
N ASN A 57 -1.84 13.48 -8.57
CA ASN A 57 -1.36 14.67 -7.87
C ASN A 57 -0.44 14.28 -6.71
N LEU A 58 0.85 14.10 -7.02
CA LEU A 58 1.87 13.71 -6.04
C LEU A 58 2.03 14.74 -4.92
N GLU A 59 1.87 16.04 -5.22
CA GLU A 59 1.97 17.09 -4.20
C GLU A 59 0.84 16.93 -3.15
N LEU A 60 -0.39 16.75 -3.64
CA LEU A 60 -1.54 16.52 -2.76
C LEU A 60 -1.39 15.21 -1.94
N PHE A 61 -0.87 14.18 -2.57
CA PHE A 61 -0.57 12.90 -1.88
C PHE A 61 0.44 13.12 -0.74
N ARG A 62 1.49 13.89 -0.99
CA ARG A 62 2.48 14.23 0.04
C ARG A 62 1.89 15.10 1.16
N GLU A 63 0.95 15.97 0.81
CA GLU A 63 0.21 16.75 1.81
C GLU A 63 -0.54 15.82 2.77
N MET A 64 -1.15 14.74 2.26
CA MET A 64 -1.78 13.70 3.09
C MET A 64 -0.78 13.07 4.06
N GLY A 65 0.46 12.86 3.63
CA GLY A 65 1.56 12.37 4.50
C GLY A 65 1.82 13.33 5.66
N SER A 66 1.87 14.63 5.38
CA SER A 66 2.09 15.65 6.42
C SER A 66 0.95 15.72 7.43
N MET A 67 -0.24 15.23 7.07
CA MET A 67 -1.41 15.14 7.95
C MET A 67 -1.47 13.81 8.72
N GLY A 68 -0.53 12.89 8.48
CA GLY A 68 -0.50 11.57 9.11
C GLY A 68 -1.43 10.55 8.49
N LEU A 69 -1.95 10.82 7.30
CA LEU A 69 -2.91 9.91 6.64
C LEU A 69 -2.23 8.72 5.93
N LEU A 70 -0.97 8.86 5.50
CA LEU A 70 -0.27 7.82 4.71
C LEU A 70 0.34 6.68 5.55
N GLY A 71 0.03 6.61 6.82
CA GLY A 71 0.47 5.56 7.73
C GLY A 71 -0.55 5.37 8.83
N LEU A 72 -1.84 5.34 8.48
CA LEU A 72 -2.93 5.34 9.45
C LEU A 72 -2.79 4.23 10.49
N THR A 73 -2.50 3.00 10.06
CA THR A 73 -2.40 1.85 10.97
C THR A 73 -0.96 1.58 11.44
N ALA A 74 0.02 2.30 10.92
CA ALA A 74 1.42 2.10 11.33
C ALA A 74 1.64 2.68 12.73
N PRO A 75 2.48 2.03 13.56
CA PRO A 75 2.76 2.51 14.91
C PRO A 75 3.39 3.91 14.91
N PRO A 76 3.06 4.74 15.92
CA PRO A 76 3.66 6.09 16.06
C PRO A 76 5.19 6.09 16.13
N ASP A 77 5.81 5.05 16.68
CA ASP A 77 7.28 4.91 16.74
C ASP A 77 7.94 4.96 15.36
N TYR A 78 7.18 4.66 14.30
CA TYR A 78 7.65 4.70 12.91
C TYR A 78 7.05 5.85 12.11
N GLY A 79 6.39 6.80 12.78
CA GLY A 79 5.78 7.96 12.13
C GLY A 79 4.34 7.75 11.66
N GLY A 80 3.72 6.65 12.04
CA GLY A 80 2.31 6.37 11.74
C GLY A 80 1.36 6.98 12.75
N ALA A 81 0.05 6.88 12.48
CA ALA A 81 -0.99 7.41 13.36
C ALA A 81 -1.45 6.41 14.43
N GLY A 82 -1.17 5.12 14.27
CA GLY A 82 -1.56 4.08 15.23
C GLY A 82 -3.07 3.87 15.34
N MET A 83 -3.81 4.19 14.30
CA MET A 83 -5.27 4.09 14.26
C MET A 83 -5.73 2.70 13.80
N ASP A 84 -7.02 2.48 13.77
CA ASP A 84 -7.61 1.17 13.46
C ASP A 84 -8.19 1.09 12.03
N ALA A 85 -8.74 -0.08 11.70
CA ALA A 85 -9.34 -0.33 10.38
C ALA A 85 -10.59 0.53 10.11
N THR A 86 -11.30 0.96 11.16
CA THR A 86 -12.44 1.87 11.02
C THR A 86 -11.96 3.23 10.51
N SER A 87 -10.82 3.68 11.01
CA SER A 87 -10.18 4.93 10.55
C SER A 87 -9.84 4.86 9.06
N VAL A 88 -9.33 3.71 8.59
CA VAL A 88 -9.05 3.49 7.15
C VAL A 88 -10.35 3.61 6.33
N ALA A 89 -11.44 2.99 6.80
CA ALA A 89 -12.74 3.07 6.10
C ALA A 89 -13.26 4.52 6.03
N ILE A 90 -13.08 5.28 7.12
CA ILE A 90 -13.47 6.70 7.16
C ILE A 90 -12.69 7.51 6.12
N VAL A 91 -11.37 7.33 6.07
CA VAL A 91 -10.53 8.05 5.10
C VAL A 91 -10.90 7.67 3.66
N ASN A 92 -11.10 6.37 3.39
CA ASN A 92 -11.53 5.89 2.07
C ASN A 92 -12.87 6.52 1.67
N GLU A 93 -13.85 6.51 2.57
CA GLU A 93 -15.20 7.07 2.30
C GLU A 93 -15.13 8.56 1.96
N GLU A 94 -14.42 9.34 2.79
CA GLU A 94 -14.34 10.80 2.57
C GLU A 94 -13.54 11.16 1.32
N LEU A 95 -12.42 10.47 1.04
CA LEU A 95 -11.62 10.71 -0.17
C LEU A 95 -12.40 10.32 -1.43
N SER A 96 -12.99 9.10 -1.45
CA SER A 96 -13.64 8.56 -2.64
C SER A 96 -14.92 9.33 -3.03
N TYR A 97 -15.52 10.05 -2.10
CA TYR A 97 -16.68 10.92 -2.37
C TYR A 97 -16.36 11.96 -3.46
N SER A 98 -15.15 12.50 -3.44
CA SER A 98 -14.72 13.55 -4.39
C SER A 98 -13.71 13.07 -5.43
N ASP A 99 -12.78 12.20 -5.03
CA ASP A 99 -11.71 11.72 -5.92
C ASP A 99 -11.40 10.23 -5.67
N PRO A 100 -12.16 9.33 -6.30
CA PRO A 100 -11.90 7.89 -6.13
C PRO A 100 -10.52 7.48 -6.70
N GLY A 101 -9.92 8.26 -7.61
CA GLY A 101 -8.57 8.00 -8.12
C GLY A 101 -7.52 8.23 -7.04
N LEU A 102 -7.58 9.39 -6.37
CA LEU A 102 -6.68 9.68 -5.24
C LEU A 102 -6.89 8.68 -4.09
N CYS A 103 -8.15 8.33 -3.83
CA CYS A 103 -8.49 7.31 -2.81
C CYS A 103 -7.83 5.96 -3.14
N LEU A 104 -7.89 5.53 -4.40
CA LEU A 104 -7.25 4.27 -4.83
C LEU A 104 -5.73 4.33 -4.65
N ALA A 105 -5.11 5.47 -4.98
CA ALA A 105 -3.67 5.67 -4.77
C ALA A 105 -3.30 5.58 -3.28
N PHE A 106 -4.11 6.22 -2.42
CA PHE A 106 -3.97 6.14 -0.97
C PHE A 106 -4.11 4.69 -0.49
N LEU A 107 -5.16 3.98 -0.91
CA LEU A 107 -5.42 2.61 -0.50
C LEU A 107 -4.25 1.68 -0.90
N ALA A 108 -3.77 1.81 -2.14
CA ALA A 108 -2.64 1.00 -2.61
C ALA A 108 -1.38 1.24 -1.78
N HIS A 109 -1.15 2.49 -1.39
CA HIS A 109 0.00 2.85 -0.56
C HIS A 109 -0.18 2.39 0.89
N ASP A 110 -1.26 2.81 1.54
CA ASP A 110 -1.47 2.57 2.98
C ASP A 110 -1.79 1.09 3.27
N GLN A 111 -2.72 0.49 2.52
CA GLN A 111 -3.18 -0.86 2.82
C GLN A 111 -2.37 -1.96 2.13
N LEU A 112 -1.94 -1.73 0.88
CA LEU A 112 -1.22 -2.78 0.15
C LEU A 112 0.30 -2.72 0.38
N PHE A 113 0.84 -1.57 0.78
CA PHE A 113 2.28 -1.46 1.09
C PHE A 113 2.52 -1.27 2.60
N VAL A 114 2.08 -0.15 3.19
CA VAL A 114 2.41 0.19 4.59
C VAL A 114 1.91 -0.87 5.56
N ASN A 115 0.64 -1.25 5.47
CA ASN A 115 0.04 -2.25 6.37
C ASN A 115 0.74 -3.61 6.25
N ASN A 116 1.12 -4.01 5.04
CA ASN A 116 1.88 -5.26 4.83
C ASN A 116 3.25 -5.19 5.50
N LEU A 117 3.94 -4.08 5.38
CA LEU A 117 5.26 -3.89 5.99
C LEU A 117 5.16 -3.88 7.53
N VAL A 118 4.14 -3.23 8.08
CA VAL A 118 3.87 -3.22 9.54
C VAL A 118 3.73 -4.65 10.06
N HIS A 119 2.97 -5.48 9.36
CA HIS A 119 2.65 -6.83 9.83
C HIS A 119 3.73 -7.87 9.54
N SER A 120 4.48 -7.72 8.47
CA SER A 120 5.35 -8.78 7.98
C SER A 120 6.83 -8.39 7.86
N GLY A 121 7.14 -7.10 7.89
CA GLY A 121 8.52 -6.61 7.83
C GLY A 121 9.30 -6.91 9.09
N SER A 122 10.61 -7.06 8.95
CA SER A 122 11.53 -7.12 10.11
C SER A 122 11.61 -5.73 10.75
N ASP A 123 12.08 -5.67 11.99
CA ASP A 123 12.22 -4.38 12.70
C ASP A 123 13.15 -3.43 11.93
N SER A 124 14.26 -3.94 11.37
CA SER A 124 15.17 -3.13 10.57
C SER A 124 14.53 -2.60 9.28
N GLN A 125 13.67 -3.39 8.63
CA GLN A 125 12.93 -2.94 7.46
C GLN A 125 11.92 -1.85 7.84
N LYS A 126 11.21 -2.04 8.96
CA LYS A 126 10.24 -1.04 9.47
C LYS A 126 10.95 0.28 9.83
N GLU A 127 12.05 0.21 10.59
CA GLU A 127 12.83 1.38 10.97
C GLU A 127 13.34 2.19 9.76
N ARG A 128 13.73 1.50 8.71
CA ARG A 128 14.31 2.10 7.51
C ARG A 128 13.25 2.69 6.56
N ILE A 129 12.10 2.04 6.45
CA ILE A 129 11.14 2.33 5.37
C ILE A 129 9.89 3.06 5.88
N LEU A 130 9.30 2.64 7.02
CA LEU A 130 8.03 3.22 7.48
C LEU A 130 8.06 4.75 7.61
N PRO A 131 9.12 5.38 8.19
CA PRO A 131 9.12 6.84 8.29
C PRO A 131 9.00 7.54 6.93
N LYS A 132 9.59 6.97 5.88
CA LYS A 132 9.56 7.55 4.53
C LYS A 132 8.20 7.41 3.85
N VAL A 133 7.57 6.25 4.01
CA VAL A 133 6.24 6.02 3.40
C VAL A 133 5.15 6.73 4.20
N CYS A 134 5.21 6.73 5.53
CA CYS A 134 4.22 7.45 6.35
C CYS A 134 4.25 8.97 6.10
N SER A 135 5.42 9.53 5.84
CA SER A 135 5.56 10.97 5.54
C SER A 135 5.19 11.32 4.09
N GLY A 136 5.07 10.33 3.20
CA GLY A 136 4.85 10.56 1.76
C GLY A 136 6.14 10.91 1.00
N GLU A 137 7.30 10.82 1.65
CA GLU A 137 8.59 10.95 0.96
C GLU A 137 8.72 9.87 -0.11
N TRP A 138 8.32 8.65 0.22
CA TRP A 138 8.29 7.51 -0.69
C TRP A 138 6.85 7.06 -0.96
N VAL A 139 6.55 6.79 -2.22
CA VAL A 139 5.27 6.19 -2.64
C VAL A 139 5.47 4.68 -2.79
N GLY A 140 4.66 3.92 -2.07
CA GLY A 140 4.68 2.46 -2.11
C GLY A 140 3.59 1.88 -2.99
N CYS A 141 3.85 0.71 -3.58
CA CYS A 141 2.88 -0.05 -4.36
C CYS A 141 3.05 -1.55 -4.16
N LEU A 142 2.11 -2.33 -4.70
CA LEU A 142 2.13 -3.79 -4.59
C LEU A 142 2.23 -4.43 -5.97
N GLY A 143 3.26 -5.22 -6.20
CA GLY A 143 3.51 -5.94 -7.46
C GLY A 143 3.09 -7.40 -7.35
N MET A 144 1.84 -7.70 -7.75
CA MET A 144 1.27 -9.06 -7.69
C MET A 144 0.82 -9.55 -9.06
N SER A 145 -0.16 -8.90 -9.68
CA SER A 145 -0.74 -9.31 -10.97
C SER A 145 0.25 -9.21 -12.13
N GLU A 146 0.12 -10.09 -13.10
CA GLU A 146 0.97 -10.16 -14.29
C GLU A 146 0.13 -10.15 -15.57
N PRO A 147 0.71 -9.86 -16.74
CA PRO A 147 -0.06 -9.86 -17.99
C PRO A 147 -0.86 -11.15 -18.22
N ASN A 148 -0.30 -12.30 -17.82
CA ASN A 148 -0.93 -13.61 -18.03
C ASN A 148 -1.54 -14.19 -16.75
N GLN A 149 -1.32 -13.59 -15.57
CA GLN A 149 -1.71 -14.14 -14.27
C GLN A 149 -2.45 -13.07 -13.43
N GLY A 150 -3.77 -13.04 -13.57
CA GLY A 150 -4.64 -12.18 -12.74
C GLY A 150 -5.25 -12.98 -11.59
N THR A 151 -6.29 -13.77 -11.88
CA THR A 151 -6.97 -14.57 -10.86
C THR A 151 -6.04 -15.65 -10.26
N ASP A 152 -5.24 -16.31 -11.09
CA ASP A 152 -4.28 -17.32 -10.63
C ASP A 152 -2.92 -16.67 -10.29
N VAL A 153 -2.91 -15.85 -9.24
CA VAL A 153 -1.69 -15.16 -8.80
C VAL A 153 -0.60 -16.14 -8.32
N LEU A 154 -0.98 -17.35 -7.91
CA LEU A 154 -0.01 -18.36 -7.49
C LEU A 154 0.73 -18.99 -8.68
N GLY A 155 0.18 -18.82 -9.90
CA GLY A 155 0.82 -19.24 -11.15
C GLY A 155 1.80 -18.21 -11.73
N MET A 156 2.19 -17.19 -10.94
CA MET A 156 3.04 -16.09 -11.43
C MET A 156 4.31 -16.56 -12.13
N GLU A 157 4.68 -15.82 -13.17
CA GLU A 157 5.87 -16.08 -13.99
C GLU A 157 7.10 -15.29 -13.51
N THR A 158 6.89 -14.14 -12.86
CA THR A 158 7.99 -13.37 -12.25
C THR A 158 8.77 -14.28 -11.30
N SER A 159 10.07 -14.38 -11.53
CA SER A 159 10.93 -15.32 -10.79
C SER A 159 12.12 -14.61 -10.17
N ALA A 160 12.63 -15.17 -9.09
CA ALA A 160 13.82 -14.69 -8.42
C ALA A 160 14.76 -15.87 -8.14
N LYS A 161 16.04 -15.66 -8.39
CA LYS A 161 17.09 -16.67 -8.16
C LYS A 161 18.19 -16.06 -7.30
N GLN A 162 18.60 -16.79 -6.28
CA GLN A 162 19.68 -16.34 -5.41
C GLN A 162 21.02 -16.46 -6.12
N SER A 163 21.86 -15.41 -6.00
CA SER A 163 23.21 -15.36 -6.50
C SER A 163 24.20 -15.88 -5.45
N ASP A 164 25.43 -16.16 -5.88
CA ASP A 164 26.49 -16.67 -4.98
C ASP A 164 26.86 -15.69 -3.87
N ASP A 165 26.66 -14.39 -4.08
CA ASP A 165 26.92 -13.35 -3.08
C ASP A 165 25.77 -13.14 -2.09
N GLY A 166 24.68 -13.90 -2.24
CA GLY A 166 23.50 -13.84 -1.37
C GLY A 166 22.42 -12.88 -1.86
N SER A 167 22.68 -12.03 -2.85
CA SER A 167 21.65 -11.18 -3.47
C SER A 167 20.67 -12.03 -4.30
N TRP A 168 19.61 -11.41 -4.77
CA TRP A 168 18.61 -12.09 -5.60
C TRP A 168 18.45 -11.36 -6.93
N ILE A 169 18.40 -12.12 -8.00
CA ILE A 169 18.20 -11.62 -9.37
C ILE A 169 16.76 -11.90 -9.76
N ILE A 170 15.99 -10.83 -9.98
CA ILE A 170 14.56 -10.91 -10.28
C ILE A 170 14.36 -10.63 -11.79
N ASN A 171 13.52 -11.47 -12.42
CA ASN A 171 13.11 -11.31 -13.81
C ASN A 171 11.60 -11.50 -13.93
N GLY A 172 10.93 -10.57 -14.63
CA GLY A 172 9.50 -10.65 -14.86
C GLY A 172 8.85 -9.29 -15.04
N ARG A 173 7.53 -9.30 -15.11
CA ARG A 173 6.71 -8.10 -15.29
C ARG A 173 5.47 -8.17 -14.43
N LYS A 174 5.10 -7.03 -13.83
CA LYS A 174 3.83 -6.90 -13.12
C LYS A 174 2.96 -5.91 -13.88
N MET A 175 1.64 -6.13 -13.90
CA MET A 175 0.72 -5.35 -14.72
C MET A 175 -0.43 -4.81 -13.89
N TRP A 176 -0.94 -3.66 -14.29
CA TRP A 176 -2.06 -2.94 -13.64
C TRP A 176 -1.73 -2.52 -12.21
N ILE A 177 -0.50 -2.06 -11.99
CA ILE A 177 -0.02 -1.69 -10.64
C ILE A 177 -0.38 -0.23 -10.36
N THR A 178 -1.27 -0.01 -9.40
CA THR A 178 -1.60 1.32 -8.88
C THR A 178 -0.36 1.91 -8.22
N ASN A 179 -0.10 3.19 -8.46
CA ASN A 179 1.13 3.89 -8.06
C ASN A 179 2.40 3.34 -8.72
N GLY A 180 2.27 2.56 -9.79
CA GLY A 180 3.44 2.02 -10.50
C GLY A 180 4.34 3.08 -11.14
N ILE A 181 3.74 4.24 -11.45
CA ILE A 181 4.43 5.47 -11.89
C ILE A 181 3.94 6.58 -10.98
N ILE A 182 4.83 7.49 -10.57
CA ILE A 182 4.48 8.53 -9.58
C ILE A 182 4.45 9.96 -10.12
N ASP A 183 4.87 10.16 -11.36
CA ASP A 183 4.92 11.50 -11.98
C ASP A 183 4.76 11.40 -13.50
N GLU A 184 4.75 12.57 -14.16
CA GLU A 184 4.59 12.69 -15.62
C GLU A 184 5.87 12.28 -16.38
N GLU A 185 7.02 12.24 -15.70
CA GLU A 185 8.30 11.80 -16.26
C GLU A 185 8.40 10.28 -16.38
N GLY A 186 7.47 9.55 -15.79
CA GLY A 186 7.45 8.09 -15.80
C GLY A 186 8.32 7.47 -14.71
N THR A 187 8.57 8.21 -13.62
CA THR A 187 9.34 7.71 -12.49
C THR A 187 8.59 6.53 -11.85
N PRO A 188 9.23 5.36 -11.70
CA PRO A 188 8.56 4.23 -11.04
C PRO A 188 8.36 4.47 -9.55
N ALA A 189 7.45 3.74 -8.94
CA ALA A 189 7.19 3.77 -7.49
C ALA A 189 8.52 3.73 -6.71
N ASP A 190 8.61 4.51 -5.63
CA ASP A 190 9.82 4.54 -4.80
C ASP A 190 10.12 3.19 -4.19
N ILE A 191 9.08 2.41 -3.86
CA ILE A 191 9.24 1.09 -3.28
C ILE A 191 8.07 0.17 -3.65
N VAL A 192 8.40 -1.09 -3.97
CA VAL A 192 7.44 -2.12 -4.38
C VAL A 192 7.44 -3.27 -3.38
N TRP A 193 6.26 -3.64 -2.89
CA TRP A 193 6.01 -4.92 -2.22
C TRP A 193 5.82 -5.96 -3.34
N LEU A 194 6.87 -6.68 -3.69
CA LEU A 194 6.90 -7.54 -4.88
C LEU A 194 6.81 -9.01 -4.50
N TYR A 195 5.87 -9.72 -5.10
CA TYR A 195 5.82 -11.19 -5.03
C TYR A 195 6.52 -11.80 -6.24
N ALA A 196 7.44 -12.73 -6.01
CA ALA A 196 8.13 -13.48 -7.07
C ALA A 196 8.29 -14.95 -6.70
N ARG A 197 8.32 -15.80 -7.71
CA ARG A 197 8.51 -17.25 -7.54
C ARG A 197 10.00 -17.54 -7.35
N THR A 198 10.33 -18.22 -6.24
CA THR A 198 11.72 -18.58 -5.91
C THR A 198 12.00 -20.06 -6.05
N GLY A 199 10.95 -20.88 -6.22
CA GLY A 199 11.13 -22.32 -6.34
C GLY A 199 9.82 -23.06 -6.56
N THR A 200 9.90 -24.35 -6.33
CA THR A 200 8.74 -25.25 -6.39
C THR A 200 8.92 -26.30 -5.29
N ASP A 201 7.89 -26.49 -4.47
CA ASP A 201 7.93 -27.45 -3.37
C ASP A 201 7.85 -28.90 -3.88
N GLU A 202 7.99 -29.86 -2.96
CA GLU A 202 7.95 -31.31 -3.25
C GLU A 202 6.64 -31.77 -3.91
N ARG A 203 5.58 -30.98 -3.80
CA ARG A 203 4.26 -31.27 -4.39
C ARG A 203 4.04 -30.54 -5.71
N GLY A 204 5.06 -29.88 -6.26
CA GLY A 204 4.98 -29.15 -7.51
C GLY A 204 4.32 -27.77 -7.41
N ARG A 205 4.10 -27.24 -6.20
CA ARG A 205 3.46 -25.92 -6.00
C ARG A 205 4.54 -24.84 -5.94
N ALA A 206 4.26 -23.67 -6.52
CA ALA A 206 5.18 -22.54 -6.50
C ALA A 206 5.55 -22.14 -5.06
N GLU A 207 6.81 -21.91 -4.82
CA GLU A 207 7.33 -21.22 -3.64
C GLU A 207 7.44 -19.74 -3.96
N ILE A 208 6.77 -18.91 -3.18
CA ILE A 208 6.67 -17.46 -3.41
C ILE A 208 7.37 -16.72 -2.29
N THR A 209 8.20 -15.75 -2.66
CA THR A 209 8.93 -14.88 -1.74
C THR A 209 8.51 -13.43 -1.98
N THR A 210 8.46 -12.64 -0.91
CA THR A 210 8.21 -11.21 -0.97
C THR A 210 9.53 -10.46 -0.93
N PHE A 211 9.67 -9.49 -1.83
CA PHE A 211 10.85 -8.62 -1.93
C PHE A 211 10.43 -7.16 -1.81
N LEU A 212 11.24 -6.35 -1.15
CA LEU A 212 11.12 -4.90 -1.13
C LEU A 212 12.07 -4.38 -2.22
N VAL A 213 11.50 -3.95 -3.35
CA VAL A 213 12.29 -3.43 -4.48
C VAL A 213 12.21 -1.91 -4.47
N GLU A 214 13.37 -1.25 -4.38
CA GLU A 214 13.46 0.21 -4.26
C GLU A 214 13.84 0.85 -5.59
N ASN A 215 13.29 2.02 -5.86
CA ASN A 215 13.68 2.81 -7.02
C ASN A 215 15.19 3.09 -6.99
N GLY A 216 15.84 2.92 -8.12
CA GLY A 216 17.29 3.02 -8.24
C GLY A 216 18.01 1.67 -8.21
N MET A 217 17.33 0.58 -7.84
CA MET A 217 17.93 -0.76 -7.98
C MET A 217 18.12 -1.10 -9.44
N GLU A 218 19.30 -1.63 -9.77
CA GLU A 218 19.64 -2.02 -11.16
C GLU A 218 18.61 -3.03 -11.67
N GLY A 219 18.05 -2.76 -12.84
CA GLY A 219 17.09 -3.65 -13.50
C GLY A 219 15.64 -3.45 -13.10
N TYR A 220 15.33 -2.49 -12.21
CA TYR A 220 13.93 -2.12 -11.91
C TYR A 220 13.55 -0.85 -12.68
N SER A 221 12.40 -0.88 -13.34
CA SER A 221 11.87 0.28 -14.08
C SER A 221 10.34 0.18 -14.23
N ALA A 222 9.72 1.30 -14.56
CA ALA A 222 8.33 1.30 -15.01
C ALA A 222 8.30 0.98 -16.52
N GLY A 223 7.27 0.26 -16.92
CA GLY A 223 6.96 0.00 -18.33
C GLY A 223 5.84 0.90 -18.81
N GLN A 224 4.81 0.33 -19.41
CA GLN A 224 3.69 1.04 -19.99
C GLN A 224 2.81 1.67 -18.89
N LYS A 225 2.50 2.96 -19.01
CA LYS A 225 1.41 3.62 -18.27
C LYS A 225 0.10 3.14 -18.88
N ILE A 226 -0.88 2.75 -18.06
CA ILE A 226 -2.21 2.32 -18.52
C ILE A 226 -3.11 3.55 -18.50
N GLU A 227 -3.51 4.01 -19.68
CA GLU A 227 -4.32 5.19 -19.89
C GLU A 227 -5.72 4.81 -20.41
N ASP A 228 -6.59 5.79 -20.56
CA ASP A 228 -7.99 5.62 -21.01
C ASP A 228 -8.81 4.68 -20.13
N LYS A 229 -8.54 4.69 -18.82
CA LYS A 229 -9.31 3.86 -17.87
C LYS A 229 -10.76 4.34 -17.80
N LEU A 230 -11.66 3.40 -17.49
CA LEU A 230 -13.10 3.66 -17.38
C LEU A 230 -13.49 4.41 -16.09
N GLY A 231 -12.55 4.70 -15.24
CA GLY A 231 -12.73 5.43 -13.99
C GLY A 231 -11.44 5.44 -13.18
N MET A 232 -11.44 6.17 -12.05
CA MET A 232 -10.26 6.30 -11.17
C MET A 232 -9.02 6.77 -11.95
N ARG A 233 -9.24 7.70 -12.90
CA ARG A 233 -8.21 8.12 -13.86
C ARG A 233 -7.11 8.95 -13.20
N ALA A 234 -7.41 9.61 -12.08
CA ALA A 234 -6.45 10.38 -11.29
C ALA A 234 -5.45 9.51 -10.50
N SER A 235 -5.62 8.17 -10.48
CA SER A 235 -4.56 7.27 -10.00
C SER A 235 -3.72 6.80 -11.18
N THR A 236 -2.41 6.70 -11.01
CA THR A 236 -1.58 6.06 -12.04
C THR A 236 -1.75 4.54 -11.96
N THR A 237 -1.68 3.92 -13.11
CA THR A 237 -1.69 2.46 -13.21
C THR A 237 -0.62 2.09 -14.25
N ALA A 238 0.30 1.20 -13.92
CA ALA A 238 1.42 0.94 -14.81
C ALA A 238 1.87 -0.51 -14.79
N GLU A 239 2.66 -0.85 -15.79
CA GLU A 239 3.48 -2.05 -15.82
C GLU A 239 4.77 -1.78 -15.04
N LEU A 240 5.22 -2.74 -14.24
CA LEU A 240 6.55 -2.73 -13.62
C LEU A 240 7.40 -3.82 -14.28
N VAL A 241 8.65 -3.47 -14.59
CA VAL A 241 9.57 -4.35 -15.32
C VAL A 241 10.79 -4.64 -14.45
N PHE A 242 11.14 -5.91 -14.36
CA PHE A 242 12.32 -6.40 -13.64
C PHE A 242 13.18 -7.19 -14.62
N GLU A 243 14.33 -6.63 -15.00
CA GLU A 243 15.26 -7.24 -15.97
C GLU A 243 16.61 -7.42 -15.30
N ASN A 244 16.86 -8.64 -14.81
CA ASN A 244 18.04 -8.94 -13.99
C ASN A 244 18.13 -7.99 -12.79
N CYS A 245 16.98 -7.69 -12.19
CA CYS A 245 16.91 -6.73 -11.09
C CYS A 245 17.60 -7.31 -9.85
N VAL A 246 18.62 -6.60 -9.38
CA VAL A 246 19.47 -7.04 -8.25
C VAL A 246 18.88 -6.53 -6.94
N VAL A 247 18.47 -7.46 -6.07
CA VAL A 247 17.83 -7.14 -4.79
C VAL A 247 18.68 -7.74 -3.65
N PRO A 248 19.14 -6.92 -2.70
CA PRO A 248 19.91 -7.42 -1.56
C PRO A 248 19.12 -8.35 -0.65
N SER A 249 19.77 -9.26 0.05
CA SER A 249 19.13 -10.22 0.93
C SER A 249 18.33 -9.57 2.07
N GLU A 250 18.76 -8.42 2.57
CA GLU A 250 18.03 -7.68 3.62
C GLU A 250 16.67 -7.14 3.16
N ASN A 251 16.41 -7.16 1.86
CA ASN A 251 15.13 -6.73 1.29
C ASN A 251 14.14 -7.89 1.08
N ILE A 252 14.45 -9.09 1.58
CA ILE A 252 13.48 -10.19 1.63
C ILE A 252 12.59 -10.00 2.84
N VAL A 253 11.29 -10.20 2.68
CA VAL A 253 10.33 -10.17 3.79
C VAL A 253 10.03 -11.60 4.23
N GLY A 254 10.35 -11.90 5.49
CA GLY A 254 10.14 -13.24 6.05
C GLY A 254 11.13 -14.26 5.52
N MET A 255 10.68 -15.50 5.37
CA MET A 255 11.51 -16.60 4.88
C MET A 255 11.25 -16.84 3.39
N PRO A 256 12.32 -17.07 2.60
CA PRO A 256 12.12 -17.42 1.19
C PRO A 256 11.19 -18.61 1.00
N GLY A 257 10.26 -18.50 0.06
CA GLY A 257 9.28 -19.54 -0.27
C GLY A 257 8.00 -19.53 0.56
N GLU A 258 7.94 -18.73 1.64
CA GLU A 258 6.82 -18.78 2.61
C GLU A 258 5.80 -17.65 2.50
N SER A 259 5.90 -16.78 1.49
CA SER A 259 5.07 -15.56 1.42
C SER A 259 3.59 -15.78 1.08
N LYS A 260 3.14 -17.00 0.85
CA LYS A 260 1.70 -17.28 0.64
C LYS A 260 0.84 -16.81 1.82
N ILE A 261 1.36 -16.88 3.03
CA ILE A 261 0.68 -16.41 4.24
C ILE A 261 0.46 -14.89 4.18
N HIS A 262 1.50 -14.13 3.81
CA HIS A 262 1.42 -12.68 3.65
C HIS A 262 0.39 -12.30 2.58
N LEU A 263 0.44 -12.99 1.45
CA LEU A 263 -0.46 -12.76 0.32
C LEU A 263 -1.93 -12.98 0.71
N MET A 264 -2.25 -14.09 1.38
CA MET A 264 -3.63 -14.42 1.78
C MET A 264 -4.16 -13.41 2.81
N ARG A 265 -3.37 -13.06 3.81
CA ARG A 265 -3.73 -12.08 4.84
C ARG A 265 -4.02 -10.71 4.21
N ASN A 266 -3.16 -10.27 3.31
CA ASN A 266 -3.33 -8.99 2.62
C ASN A 266 -4.67 -8.94 1.89
N LEU A 267 -5.00 -9.98 1.13
CA LEU A 267 -6.24 -10.03 0.34
C LEU A 267 -7.50 -9.95 1.21
N GLU A 268 -7.46 -10.45 2.43
CA GLU A 268 -8.61 -10.38 3.35
C GLU A 268 -8.91 -8.92 3.76
N HIS A 269 -7.89 -8.19 4.17
CA HIS A 269 -8.04 -6.78 4.58
C HIS A 269 -8.35 -5.87 3.40
N GLU A 270 -7.63 -6.04 2.30
CA GLU A 270 -7.78 -5.24 1.08
C GLU A 270 -9.21 -5.23 0.55
N ARG A 271 -9.84 -6.40 0.48
CA ARG A 271 -11.20 -6.52 -0.07
C ARG A 271 -12.23 -5.73 0.75
N VAL A 272 -12.07 -5.71 2.07
CA VAL A 272 -12.96 -4.95 2.96
C VAL A 272 -12.71 -3.45 2.79
N ALA A 273 -11.44 -3.03 2.82
CA ALA A 273 -11.07 -1.62 2.67
C ALA A 273 -11.48 -1.05 1.31
N LEU A 274 -11.36 -1.85 0.24
CA LEU A 274 -11.78 -1.43 -1.12
C LEU A 274 -13.30 -1.22 -1.19
N ALA A 275 -14.13 -2.02 -0.51
CA ALA A 275 -15.58 -1.86 -0.44
C ALA A 275 -15.99 -0.57 0.29
N UNK A 276 -15.13 -0.08 1.30
CA UNK A 276 -15.31 1.00 2.00
C UNK A 276 -15.29 2.02 1.42
#